data_e2f91a52acc8698932fc3e3ad1ed9425
#
_entry.id   e2f91a52acc8698932fc3e3ad1ed9425
#
_cell.length_a   1.000
_cell.length_b   1.000
_cell.length_c   1.000
_cell.angle_alpha   90.00
_cell.angle_beta   90.00
_cell.angle_gamma   90.00
#
_symmetry.space_group_name_H-M   'P 1'
#
loop_
_entity.id
_entity.type
_entity.pdbx_description
1 polymer ?
#
loop_
_entity_poly.entity_id
_entity_poly.type
_entity_poly.pdbx_seq_one_letter_code
_entity_poly.pdbx_strand_id
1 'polypeptide(L)'
;MLGLAYSASIGGVGTPIGTPPNIVFVGFYKKLFPDNPDISFFKWMTLAIPIILVFIPLTWFYLCRIISPFPFSQLEVVESEIIQKELDKLGAMSHAEKVVASIFCLTAFLWIFRTPIVVRDFILPGWSGLFGNPEYLHDSTVAMTMGILLLVFPINGKKGLSINGKTEWFALDWKTVQTKTPWGILILFGGGFALAAGFGT
;
A
#
# COMPACT_ATOMS: atom_id res chain seq x y z
N MET A 1 -18.87 -4.91 10.65
CA MET A 1 -18.21 -5.68 9.58
C MET A 1 -18.41 -5.05 8.18
N LEU A 2 -19.65 -4.79 7.72
CA LEU A 2 -19.89 -4.17 6.39
C LEU A 2 -19.20 -2.82 6.22
N GLY A 3 -19.23 -1.94 7.23
CA GLY A 3 -18.57 -0.64 7.17
C GLY A 3 -17.05 -0.76 6.95
N LEU A 4 -16.40 -1.72 7.61
CA LEU A 4 -14.97 -1.98 7.43
C LEU A 4 -14.67 -2.47 6.00
N ALA A 5 -15.49 -3.39 5.47
CA ALA A 5 -15.31 -3.93 4.12
C ALA A 5 -15.46 -2.84 3.04
N TYR A 6 -16.50 -2.02 3.14
CA TYR A 6 -16.73 -0.92 2.20
C TYR A 6 -15.64 0.16 2.30
N SER A 7 -15.24 0.55 3.52
CA SER A 7 -14.17 1.53 3.70
C SER A 7 -12.82 1.02 3.18
N ALA A 8 -12.52 -0.26 3.38
CA ALA A 8 -11.32 -0.88 2.83
C ALA A 8 -11.33 -0.91 1.28
N SER A 9 -12.48 -1.25 0.68
CA SER A 9 -12.63 -1.25 -0.78
C SER A 9 -12.51 0.15 -1.38
N ILE A 10 -13.16 1.15 -0.77
CA ILE A 10 -13.07 2.55 -1.21
C ILE A 10 -11.62 3.06 -1.04
N GLY A 11 -11.02 2.82 0.13
CA GLY A 11 -9.63 3.22 0.40
C GLY A 11 -8.63 2.57 -0.55
N GLY A 12 -8.88 1.33 -0.95
CA GLY A 12 -8.05 0.60 -1.90
C GLY A 12 -7.96 1.23 -3.29
N VAL A 13 -8.96 2.01 -3.71
CA VAL A 13 -8.89 2.76 -4.98
C VAL A 13 -7.84 3.88 -4.92
N GLY A 14 -7.44 4.32 -3.72
CA GLY A 14 -6.59 5.50 -3.50
C GLY A 14 -5.20 5.43 -4.10
N THR A 15 -4.65 4.24 -4.27
CA THR A 15 -3.32 4.05 -4.84
C THR A 15 -3.34 2.98 -5.94
N PRO A 16 -2.42 3.02 -6.90
CA PRO A 16 -2.33 1.97 -7.95
C PRO A 16 -2.19 0.57 -7.36
N ILE A 17 -1.54 0.43 -6.22
CA ILE A 17 -1.26 -0.85 -5.54
C ILE A 17 -2.28 -1.18 -4.45
N GLY A 18 -3.25 -0.33 -4.19
CA GLY A 18 -4.22 -0.50 -3.10
C GLY A 18 -5.17 -1.69 -3.31
N THR A 19 -5.47 -2.01 -4.56
CA THR A 19 -6.19 -3.25 -4.93
C THR A 19 -5.63 -3.81 -6.23
N PRO A 20 -5.66 -5.15 -6.42
CA PRO A 20 -5.16 -5.79 -7.63
C PRO A 20 -5.78 -5.25 -8.94
N PRO A 21 -7.08 -4.96 -9.04
CA PRO A 21 -7.68 -4.39 -10.25
C PRO A 21 -7.04 -3.09 -10.72
N ASN A 22 -6.53 -2.26 -9.81
CA ASN A 22 -5.88 -1.01 -10.17
C ASN A 22 -4.59 -1.26 -10.98
N ILE A 23 -3.76 -2.22 -10.53
CA ILE A 23 -2.54 -2.61 -11.25
C ILE A 23 -2.87 -3.19 -12.62
N VAL A 24 -3.91 -4.02 -12.68
CA VAL A 24 -4.41 -4.61 -13.92
C VAL A 24 -4.82 -3.50 -14.90
N PHE A 25 -5.59 -2.53 -14.44
CA PHE A 25 -6.00 -1.38 -15.25
C PHE A 25 -4.79 -0.60 -15.79
N VAL A 26 -3.82 -0.27 -14.95
CA VAL A 26 -2.61 0.45 -15.36
C VAL A 26 -1.83 -0.35 -16.40
N GLY A 27 -1.72 -1.67 -16.22
CA GLY A 27 -1.05 -2.56 -17.17
C GLY A 27 -1.76 -2.63 -18.53
N PHE A 28 -3.08 -2.75 -18.55
CA PHE A 28 -3.86 -2.71 -19.78
C PHE A 28 -3.84 -1.36 -20.47
N TYR A 29 -3.90 -0.27 -19.69
CA TYR A 29 -3.79 1.08 -20.26
C TYR A 29 -2.49 1.25 -21.04
N LYS A 30 -1.36 0.83 -20.46
CA LYS A 30 -0.06 0.90 -21.15
C LYS A 30 0.00 0.03 -22.40
N LYS A 31 -0.63 -1.14 -22.39
CA LYS A 31 -0.68 -2.05 -23.56
C LYS A 31 -1.55 -1.50 -24.69
N LEU A 32 -2.70 -0.90 -24.35
CA LEU A 32 -3.65 -0.39 -25.34
C LEU A 32 -3.26 0.99 -25.88
N PHE A 33 -2.55 1.77 -25.11
CA PHE A 33 -2.14 3.14 -25.44
C PHE A 33 -0.64 3.36 -25.20
N PRO A 34 0.22 2.66 -25.98
CA PRO A 34 1.68 2.69 -25.77
C PRO A 34 2.29 4.08 -25.95
N ASP A 35 1.69 4.91 -26.82
CA ASP A 35 2.16 6.28 -27.10
C ASP A 35 1.71 7.31 -26.06
N ASN A 36 0.79 6.93 -25.17
CA ASN A 36 0.33 7.83 -24.13
C ASN A 36 1.26 7.80 -22.91
N PRO A 37 1.38 8.92 -22.16
CA PRO A 37 2.19 8.96 -20.96
C PRO A 37 1.68 7.96 -19.91
N ASP A 38 2.60 7.28 -19.25
CA ASP A 38 2.31 6.33 -18.18
C ASP A 38 1.48 6.98 -17.06
N ILE A 39 0.59 6.19 -16.47
CA ILE A 39 -0.14 6.60 -15.28
C ILE A 39 0.82 6.46 -14.10
N SER A 40 1.41 7.58 -13.68
CA SER A 40 2.28 7.59 -12.50
C SER A 40 1.48 7.43 -11.20
N PHE A 41 2.16 7.01 -10.13
CA PHE A 41 1.57 6.89 -8.80
C PHE A 41 0.89 8.20 -8.35
N PHE A 42 1.57 9.32 -8.53
CA PHE A 42 1.03 10.63 -8.19
C PHE A 42 -0.21 10.99 -9.03
N LYS A 43 -0.16 10.77 -10.35
CA LYS A 43 -1.29 11.05 -11.26
C LYS A 43 -2.54 10.24 -10.89
N TRP A 44 -2.35 8.99 -10.50
CA TRP A 44 -3.45 8.16 -9.99
C TRP A 44 -4.05 8.78 -8.73
N MET A 45 -3.22 9.13 -7.74
CA MET A 45 -3.67 9.69 -6.48
C MET A 45 -4.44 11.01 -6.64
N THR A 46 -4.04 11.87 -7.59
CA THR A 46 -4.75 13.14 -7.83
C THR A 46 -6.20 12.95 -8.26
N LEU A 47 -6.49 11.84 -8.94
CA LEU A 47 -7.86 11.46 -9.29
C LEU A 47 -8.57 10.72 -8.15
N ALA A 48 -7.89 9.77 -7.54
CA ALA A 48 -8.48 8.84 -6.58
C ALA A 48 -8.76 9.46 -5.20
N ILE A 49 -7.87 10.32 -4.69
CA ILE A 49 -8.04 10.92 -3.36
C ILE A 49 -9.32 11.75 -3.24
N PRO A 50 -9.68 12.64 -4.19
CA PRO A 50 -10.95 13.36 -4.12
C PRO A 50 -12.17 12.42 -4.07
N ILE A 51 -12.13 11.32 -4.84
CA ILE A 51 -13.19 10.31 -4.83
C ILE A 51 -13.33 9.69 -3.43
N ILE A 52 -12.21 9.29 -2.82
CA ILE A 52 -12.20 8.70 -1.47
C ILE A 52 -12.74 9.68 -0.43
N LEU A 53 -12.30 10.93 -0.50
CA LEU A 53 -12.73 11.99 0.44
C LEU A 53 -14.25 12.23 0.38
N VAL A 54 -14.89 11.96 -0.74
CA VAL A 54 -16.35 12.05 -0.88
C VAL A 54 -17.02 10.73 -0.46
N PHE A 55 -16.53 9.59 -0.94
CA PHE A 55 -17.22 8.31 -0.76
C PHE A 55 -17.11 7.76 0.66
N ILE A 56 -16.00 7.97 1.38
CA ILE A 56 -15.89 7.50 2.77
C ILE A 56 -16.92 8.18 3.68
N PRO A 57 -17.04 9.54 3.73
CA PRO A 57 -18.06 10.19 4.52
C PRO A 57 -19.51 9.83 4.09
N LEU A 58 -19.74 9.69 2.79
CA LEU A 58 -21.05 9.26 2.29
C LEU A 58 -21.42 7.85 2.77
N THR A 59 -20.48 6.91 2.67
CA THR A 59 -20.69 5.53 3.13
C THR A 59 -20.89 5.49 4.64
N TRP A 60 -20.09 6.23 5.40
CA TRP A 60 -20.26 6.37 6.84
C TRP A 60 -21.65 6.93 7.19
N PHE A 61 -22.05 8.03 6.55
CA PHE A 61 -23.37 8.63 6.78
C PHE A 61 -24.49 7.67 6.43
N TYR A 62 -24.42 6.99 5.28
CA TYR A 62 -25.41 6.04 4.82
C TYR A 62 -25.55 4.85 5.79
N LEU A 63 -24.44 4.26 6.20
CA LEU A 63 -24.45 3.12 7.11
C LEU A 63 -24.95 3.49 8.51
N CYS A 64 -24.51 4.62 9.06
CA CYS A 64 -24.79 5.00 10.44
C CYS A 64 -26.13 5.71 10.61
N ARG A 65 -26.67 6.34 9.56
CA ARG A 65 -27.91 7.12 9.65
C ARG A 65 -29.10 6.47 8.97
N ILE A 66 -28.87 5.70 7.91
CA ILE A 66 -29.97 5.13 7.09
C ILE A 66 -30.12 3.63 7.39
N ILE A 67 -29.05 2.83 7.32
CA ILE A 67 -29.18 1.38 7.51
C ILE A 67 -29.26 1.00 8.98
N SER A 68 -28.39 1.56 9.81
CA SER A 68 -28.33 1.25 11.24
C SER A 68 -28.20 2.53 12.05
N PRO A 69 -29.35 3.23 12.32
CA PRO A 69 -29.34 4.41 13.17
C PRO A 69 -28.93 4.01 14.59
N PHE A 70 -27.63 4.15 14.88
CA PHE A 70 -27.06 3.80 16.18
C PHE A 70 -27.07 5.04 17.09
N PRO A 71 -27.57 4.92 18.34
CA PRO A 71 -27.44 6.00 19.32
C PRO A 71 -25.99 6.09 19.78
N PHE A 72 -25.23 7.04 19.26
CA PHE A 72 -23.82 7.28 19.57
C PHE A 72 -23.53 7.43 21.07
N SER A 73 -24.52 7.85 21.86
CA SER A 73 -24.38 8.04 23.32
C SER A 73 -24.11 6.74 24.10
N GLN A 74 -24.34 5.58 23.53
CA GLN A 74 -24.10 4.29 24.20
C GLN A 74 -22.72 3.68 23.86
N LEU A 75 -22.04 4.22 22.85
CA LEU A 75 -20.73 3.72 22.40
C LEU A 75 -19.53 4.30 23.20
N GLU A 76 -19.68 5.50 23.73
CA GLU A 76 -18.55 6.26 24.27
C GLU A 76 -17.83 5.62 25.46
N VAL A 77 -18.52 4.86 26.30
CA VAL A 77 -17.93 4.35 27.55
C VAL A 77 -17.25 2.99 27.37
N VAL A 78 -17.86 2.09 26.61
CA VAL A 78 -17.34 0.71 26.46
C VAL A 78 -16.19 0.63 25.45
N GLU A 79 -16.26 1.43 24.38
CA GLU A 79 -15.22 1.40 23.33
C GLU A 79 -13.92 2.05 23.79
N SER A 80 -13.97 3.13 24.58
CA SER A 80 -12.75 3.81 25.02
C SER A 80 -11.88 2.93 25.93
N GLU A 81 -12.49 2.16 26.82
CA GLU A 81 -11.75 1.23 27.69
C GLU A 81 -11.15 0.05 26.93
N ILE A 82 -11.86 -0.49 25.93
CA ILE A 82 -11.36 -1.60 25.12
C ILE A 82 -10.20 -1.10 24.25
N ILE A 83 -10.36 0.05 23.59
CA ILE A 83 -9.32 0.65 22.76
C ILE A 83 -8.09 0.98 23.61
N GLN A 84 -8.27 1.56 24.80
CA GLN A 84 -7.17 1.89 25.68
C GLN A 84 -6.42 0.63 26.14
N LYS A 85 -7.14 -0.43 26.51
CA LYS A 85 -6.51 -1.72 26.87
C LYS A 85 -5.74 -2.34 25.73
N GLU A 86 -6.23 -2.25 24.50
CA GLU A 86 -5.49 -2.75 23.32
C GLU A 86 -4.28 -1.87 23.00
N LEU A 87 -4.37 -0.55 23.13
CA LEU A 87 -3.24 0.38 22.98
C LEU A 87 -2.16 0.10 24.05
N ASP A 88 -2.56 -0.11 25.31
CA ASP A 88 -1.63 -0.40 26.39
C ASP A 88 -0.90 -1.74 26.17
N LYS A 89 -1.56 -2.74 25.55
CA LYS A 89 -0.92 -4.01 25.17
C LYS A 89 0.12 -3.84 24.07
N LEU A 90 -0.07 -2.90 23.13
CA LEU A 90 0.90 -2.64 22.08
C LEU A 90 2.22 -2.07 22.61
N GLY A 91 2.14 -1.29 23.69
CA GLY A 91 3.32 -0.67 24.29
C GLY A 91 4.00 0.37 23.42
N ALA A 92 5.25 0.68 23.72
CA ALA A 92 6.05 1.60 22.92
C ALA A 92 6.56 0.94 21.65
N MET A 93 6.57 1.72 20.55
CA MET A 93 7.06 1.27 19.23
C MET A 93 8.48 0.73 19.32
N SER A 94 8.66 -0.53 18.97
CA SER A 94 9.95 -1.23 18.97
C SER A 94 10.89 -0.68 17.90
N HIS A 95 12.19 -0.99 18.01
CA HIS A 95 13.15 -0.59 16.97
C HIS A 95 12.85 -1.21 15.61
N ALA A 96 12.42 -2.48 15.59
CA ALA A 96 12.00 -3.17 14.37
C ALA A 96 10.83 -2.49 13.67
N GLU A 97 9.80 -2.13 14.44
CA GLU A 97 8.63 -1.41 13.91
C GLU A 97 9.01 -0.04 13.34
N LYS A 98 9.93 0.69 13.98
CA LYS A 98 10.46 1.96 13.47
C LYS A 98 11.20 1.79 12.15
N VAL A 99 12.02 0.74 12.03
CA VAL A 99 12.73 0.43 10.77
C VAL A 99 11.74 0.09 9.67
N VAL A 100 10.76 -0.78 9.92
CA VAL A 100 9.74 -1.13 8.92
C VAL A 100 8.93 0.10 8.53
N ALA A 101 8.48 0.91 9.49
CA ALA A 101 7.75 2.14 9.22
C ALA A 101 8.58 3.14 8.39
N SER A 102 9.88 3.28 8.69
CA SER A 102 10.77 4.16 7.94
C SER A 102 10.95 3.69 6.50
N ILE A 103 11.15 2.39 6.28
CA ILE A 103 11.26 1.81 4.94
C ILE A 103 9.95 1.96 4.17
N PHE A 104 8.80 1.77 4.83
CA PHE A 104 7.48 1.97 4.22
C PHE A 104 7.27 3.43 3.79
N CYS A 105 7.56 4.39 4.68
CA CYS A 105 7.47 5.82 4.36
C CYS A 105 8.42 6.21 3.22
N LEU A 106 9.64 5.67 3.22
CA LEU A 106 10.60 5.89 2.14
C LEU A 106 10.10 5.30 0.81
N THR A 107 9.49 4.12 0.83
CA THR A 107 8.90 3.49 -0.35
C THR A 107 7.79 4.38 -0.93
N ALA A 108 6.88 4.84 -0.09
CA ALA A 108 5.80 5.74 -0.50
C ALA A 108 6.34 7.05 -1.08
N PHE A 109 7.35 7.63 -0.44
CA PHE A 109 8.04 8.83 -0.93
C PHE A 109 8.66 8.58 -2.31
N LEU A 110 9.40 7.49 -2.49
CA LEU A 110 10.02 7.14 -3.77
C LEU A 110 8.99 6.91 -4.87
N TRP A 111 7.83 6.34 -4.58
CA TRP A 111 6.76 6.18 -5.56
C TRP A 111 6.15 7.51 -5.98
N ILE A 112 5.83 8.39 -5.01
CA ILE A 112 5.20 9.69 -5.28
C ILE A 112 6.12 10.56 -6.13
N PHE A 113 7.40 10.63 -5.77
CA PHE A 113 8.38 11.52 -6.42
C PHE A 113 9.21 10.84 -7.51
N ARG A 114 8.83 9.65 -7.98
CA ARG A 114 9.55 8.93 -9.03
C ARG A 114 9.56 9.71 -10.34
N THR A 115 8.41 10.14 -10.79
CA THR A 115 8.25 10.89 -12.04
C THR A 115 8.09 12.39 -11.77
N PRO A 116 8.39 13.27 -12.73
CA PRO A 116 8.16 14.69 -12.56
C PRO A 116 6.70 14.99 -12.22
N ILE A 117 6.49 15.82 -11.21
CA ILE A 117 5.17 16.30 -10.79
C ILE A 117 4.97 17.68 -11.40
N VAL A 118 3.98 17.79 -12.29
CA VAL A 118 3.62 19.05 -12.94
C VAL A 118 2.33 19.56 -12.33
N VAL A 119 2.40 20.70 -11.64
CA VAL A 119 1.24 21.39 -11.06
C VAL A 119 1.22 22.81 -11.61
N ARG A 120 0.35 23.04 -12.59
CA ARG A 120 0.29 24.29 -13.37
C ARG A 120 1.67 24.63 -13.96
N ASP A 121 2.26 25.76 -13.54
CA ASP A 121 3.56 26.24 -14.02
C ASP A 121 4.76 25.72 -13.19
N PHE A 122 4.49 24.98 -12.11
CA PHE A 122 5.53 24.44 -11.26
C PHE A 122 5.85 22.98 -11.61
N ILE A 123 7.12 22.70 -11.96
CA ILE A 123 7.61 21.37 -12.27
C ILE A 123 8.57 20.95 -11.17
N LEU A 124 8.17 19.93 -10.40
CA LEU A 124 9.06 19.26 -9.47
C LEU A 124 9.73 18.09 -10.19
N PRO A 125 11.06 18.10 -10.35
CA PRO A 125 11.75 17.02 -11.05
C PRO A 125 11.61 15.69 -10.29
N GLY A 126 11.30 14.61 -11.01
CA GLY A 126 11.30 13.27 -10.44
C GLY A 126 12.71 12.72 -10.27
N TRP A 127 12.94 11.93 -9.21
CA TRP A 127 14.25 11.33 -8.97
C TRP A 127 14.67 10.33 -10.06
N SER A 128 13.75 9.72 -10.79
CA SER A 128 14.07 8.82 -11.91
C SER A 128 14.87 9.52 -13.01
N GLY A 129 14.71 10.84 -13.17
CA GLY A 129 15.47 11.64 -14.13
C GLY A 129 16.96 11.79 -13.78
N LEU A 130 17.40 11.42 -12.58
CA LEU A 130 18.81 11.38 -12.21
C LEU A 130 19.56 10.20 -12.86
N PHE A 131 18.84 9.23 -13.40
CA PHE A 131 19.39 8.05 -14.05
C PHE A 131 19.32 8.21 -15.57
N GLY A 132 20.28 7.67 -16.29
CA GLY A 132 20.38 7.81 -17.75
C GLY A 132 19.18 7.22 -18.53
N ASN A 133 18.48 6.24 -17.95
CA ASN A 133 17.32 5.59 -18.55
C ASN A 133 16.14 5.52 -17.55
N PRO A 134 15.42 6.64 -17.35
CA PRO A 134 14.32 6.70 -16.37
C PRO A 134 13.16 5.72 -16.68
N GLU A 135 13.02 5.31 -17.93
CA GLU A 135 12.00 4.37 -18.40
C GLU A 135 12.15 2.95 -17.86
N TYR A 136 13.35 2.55 -17.41
CA TYR A 136 13.58 1.25 -16.75
C TYR A 136 13.24 1.27 -15.25
N LEU A 137 13.00 2.45 -14.70
CA LEU A 137 12.67 2.61 -13.28
C LEU A 137 11.14 2.64 -13.09
N HIS A 138 10.58 1.48 -12.80
CA HIS A 138 9.15 1.32 -12.50
C HIS A 138 8.87 1.31 -11.00
N ASP A 139 7.60 1.47 -10.61
CA ASP A 139 7.17 1.36 -9.21
C ASP A 139 7.49 -0.02 -8.63
N SER A 140 7.45 -1.08 -9.46
CA SER A 140 7.87 -2.43 -9.08
C SER A 140 9.36 -2.52 -8.74
N THR A 141 10.22 -1.76 -9.41
CA THR A 141 11.67 -1.71 -9.10
C THR A 141 11.89 -1.18 -7.69
N VAL A 142 11.18 -0.10 -7.32
CA VAL A 142 11.21 0.46 -5.95
C VAL A 142 10.70 -0.57 -4.95
N ALA A 143 9.54 -1.19 -5.21
CA ALA A 143 8.95 -2.17 -4.32
C ALA A 143 9.88 -3.36 -4.05
N MET A 144 10.47 -3.93 -5.11
CA MET A 144 11.40 -5.06 -5.00
C MET A 144 12.69 -4.67 -4.24
N THR A 145 13.26 -3.51 -4.53
CA THR A 145 14.45 -3.01 -3.84
C THR A 145 14.19 -2.82 -2.35
N MET A 146 13.07 -2.19 -1.98
CA MET A 146 12.70 -1.97 -0.59
C MET A 146 12.31 -3.27 0.13
N GLY A 147 11.69 -4.23 -0.58
CA GLY A 147 11.40 -5.56 -0.06
C GLY A 147 12.68 -6.35 0.24
N ILE A 148 13.65 -6.33 -0.67
CA ILE A 148 14.98 -6.94 -0.45
C ILE A 148 15.70 -6.26 0.72
N LEU A 149 15.59 -4.94 0.82
CA LEU A 149 16.23 -4.17 1.89
C LEU A 149 15.69 -4.58 3.27
N LEU A 150 14.40 -4.90 3.40
CA LEU A 150 13.82 -5.45 4.64
C LEU A 150 14.44 -6.80 5.03
N LEU A 151 14.82 -7.64 4.06
CA LEU A 151 15.45 -8.94 4.30
C LEU A 151 16.93 -8.82 4.72
N VAL A 152 17.60 -7.73 4.34
CA VAL A 152 19.03 -7.54 4.56
C VAL A 152 19.31 -6.53 5.68
N PHE A 153 18.35 -5.64 5.96
CA PHE A 153 18.56 -4.58 6.95
C PHE A 153 18.50 -5.10 8.39
N PRO A 154 19.59 -4.97 9.18
CA PRO A 154 19.64 -5.49 10.54
C PRO A 154 18.78 -4.63 11.49
N ILE A 155 17.96 -5.28 12.33
CA ILE A 155 17.10 -4.58 13.29
C ILE A 155 17.86 -4.20 14.56
N ASN A 156 18.87 -5.00 14.94
CA ASN A 156 19.65 -4.78 16.16
C ASN A 156 21.14 -5.00 15.93
N GLY A 157 21.96 -4.03 16.33
CA GLY A 157 23.42 -4.02 16.10
C GLY A 157 24.06 -5.09 16.89
N LYS A 158 24.04 -5.67 17.87
CA LYS A 158 24.83 -6.72 18.55
C LYS A 158 24.00 -7.78 19.31
N LYS A 159 22.71 -7.55 19.50
CA LYS A 159 21.78 -8.51 20.14
C LYS A 159 20.50 -8.53 19.31
N GLY A 160 20.26 -9.58 18.56
CA GLY A 160 19.00 -9.76 17.81
C GLY A 160 17.77 -9.62 18.69
N LEU A 161 16.63 -9.29 18.08
CA LEU A 161 15.35 -9.19 18.80
C LEU A 161 14.91 -10.61 19.16
N SER A 162 14.69 -10.89 20.45
CA SER A 162 14.13 -12.18 20.86
C SER A 162 12.62 -12.14 20.73
N ILE A 163 12.12 -12.73 19.65
CA ILE A 163 10.68 -12.92 19.42
C ILE A 163 10.36 -14.42 19.59
N ASN A 164 9.51 -14.79 20.51
CA ASN A 164 9.15 -16.19 20.78
C ASN A 164 10.35 -17.13 21.01
N GLY A 165 11.40 -16.64 21.69
CA GLY A 165 12.60 -17.44 21.98
C GLY A 165 13.56 -17.62 20.79
N LYS A 166 13.32 -16.96 19.67
CA LYS A 166 14.22 -16.91 18.50
C LYS A 166 14.83 -15.53 18.36
N THR A 167 16.10 -15.50 18.03
CA THR A 167 16.81 -14.24 17.77
C THR A 167 16.61 -13.83 16.32
N GLU A 168 15.84 -12.80 16.12
CA GLU A 168 15.62 -12.19 14.80
C GLU A 168 16.66 -11.09 14.57
N TRP A 169 17.42 -11.20 13.49
CA TRP A 169 18.50 -10.25 13.14
C TRP A 169 18.08 -9.22 12.13
N PHE A 170 17.09 -9.54 11.29
CA PHE A 170 16.63 -8.74 10.16
C PHE A 170 15.18 -8.31 10.35
N ALA A 171 14.79 -7.23 9.67
CA ALA A 171 13.43 -6.69 9.75
C ALA A 171 12.37 -7.66 9.19
N LEU A 172 12.77 -8.52 8.26
CA LEU A 172 11.93 -9.56 7.67
C LEU A 172 12.75 -10.82 7.47
N ASP A 173 12.21 -11.98 7.86
CA ASP A 173 12.82 -13.28 7.62
C ASP A 173 12.19 -13.97 6.40
N TRP A 174 12.97 -14.82 5.73
CA TRP A 174 12.52 -15.55 4.53
C TRP A 174 11.32 -16.46 4.79
N LYS A 175 11.26 -17.08 5.96
CA LYS A 175 10.14 -17.95 6.34
C LYS A 175 8.83 -17.17 6.41
N THR A 176 8.84 -15.97 6.95
CA THR A 176 7.68 -15.05 6.97
C THR A 176 7.26 -14.67 5.57
N VAL A 177 8.21 -14.30 4.70
CA VAL A 177 7.91 -14.04 3.27
C VAL A 177 7.25 -15.25 2.63
N GLN A 178 7.83 -16.42 2.79
CA GLN A 178 7.32 -17.65 2.18
C GLN A 178 5.91 -18.04 2.67
N THR A 179 5.62 -17.85 3.95
CA THR A 179 4.36 -18.31 4.55
C THR A 179 3.26 -17.25 4.57
N LYS A 180 3.61 -15.96 4.61
CA LYS A 180 2.65 -14.86 4.76
C LYS A 180 2.36 -14.11 3.46
N THR A 181 3.22 -14.23 2.44
CA THR A 181 2.91 -13.66 1.12
C THR A 181 1.73 -14.40 0.50
N PRO A 182 0.74 -13.69 -0.03
CA PRO A 182 -0.45 -14.29 -0.62
C PRO A 182 -0.16 -14.83 -2.04
N TRP A 183 0.67 -15.86 -2.13
CA TRP A 183 1.10 -16.49 -3.39
C TRP A 183 -0.06 -16.90 -4.29
N GLY A 184 -1.19 -17.35 -3.70
CA GLY A 184 -2.38 -17.72 -4.45
C GLY A 184 -2.94 -16.56 -5.29
N ILE A 185 -2.91 -15.34 -4.75
CA ILE A 185 -3.35 -14.14 -5.48
C ILE A 185 -2.41 -13.85 -6.65
N LEU A 186 -1.09 -13.92 -6.43
CA LEU A 186 -0.10 -13.70 -7.50
C LEU A 186 -0.24 -14.70 -8.63
N ILE A 187 -0.42 -16.00 -8.31
CA ILE A 187 -0.63 -17.07 -9.29
C ILE A 187 -1.95 -16.88 -10.03
N LEU A 188 -3.04 -16.52 -9.33
CA LEU A 188 -4.35 -16.30 -9.94
C LEU A 188 -4.28 -15.18 -10.98
N PHE A 189 -3.70 -14.02 -10.63
CA PHE A 189 -3.57 -12.90 -11.56
C PHE A 189 -2.60 -13.23 -12.71
N GLY A 190 -1.43 -13.82 -12.41
CA GLY A 190 -0.48 -14.25 -13.43
C GLY A 190 -1.08 -15.25 -14.41
N GLY A 191 -1.82 -16.23 -13.93
CA GLY A 191 -2.57 -17.19 -14.75
C GLY A 191 -3.65 -16.54 -15.59
N GLY A 192 -4.42 -15.59 -15.00
CA GLY A 192 -5.43 -14.82 -15.72
C GLY A 192 -4.84 -14.01 -16.88
N PHE A 193 -3.70 -13.33 -16.66
CA PHE A 193 -3.00 -12.62 -17.72
C PHE A 193 -2.46 -13.53 -18.82
N ALA A 194 -1.90 -14.69 -18.45
CA ALA A 194 -1.39 -15.67 -19.41
C ALA A 194 -2.52 -16.21 -20.29
N LEU A 195 -3.68 -16.55 -19.68
CA LEU A 195 -4.87 -16.97 -20.43
C LEU A 195 -5.39 -15.87 -21.36
N ALA A 196 -5.53 -14.65 -20.86
CA ALA A 196 -5.97 -13.50 -21.67
C ALA A 196 -5.03 -13.25 -22.87
N ALA A 197 -3.72 -13.38 -22.68
CA ALA A 197 -2.75 -13.27 -23.76
C ALA A 197 -2.88 -14.42 -24.77
N GLY A 198 -3.14 -15.65 -24.32
CA GLY A 198 -3.33 -16.82 -25.19
C GLY A 198 -4.61 -16.77 -26.05
N PHE A 199 -5.67 -16.10 -25.58
CA PHE A 199 -6.90 -15.88 -26.36
C PHE A 199 -6.82 -14.64 -27.28
N GLY A 200 -5.82 -13.80 -27.15
CA GLY A 200 -5.63 -12.59 -27.94
C GLY A 200 -4.73 -12.78 -29.16
N THR A 201 -4.25 -13.99 -29.41
CA THR A 201 -3.51 -14.43 -30.61
C THR A 201 -4.44 -15.18 -31.55
#